data_ebcb256e0c6f35f9c27c360fef9a4b1b
#
_entry.id   ebcb256e0c6f35f9c27c360fef9a4b1b
#
_cell.length_a   1.000
_cell.length_b   1.000
_cell.length_c   1.000
_cell.angle_alpha   90.00
_cell.angle_beta   90.00
_cell.angle_gamma   90.00
#
_symmetry.space_group_name_H-M   'P 1'
#
loop_
_entity.id
_entity.type
_entity.pdbx_description
1 polymer ?
#
loop_
_entity_poly.entity_id
_entity_poly.type
_entity_poly.pdbx_seq_one_letter_code
_entity_poly.pdbx_strand_id
1 'polypeptide(L)'
;MSDVHPTARDGFQHGSHYDLHRPSYTDEIVKYTISRLLHTNNEGVKFTVLELGAGTGHFTRKILQHLPHEVTYLATDPSVGFLSVLREHSPNVTTAVCQATRIPLPDSSVENILCAQCFHWFATEAALQEMTRVLVPGGRIMLIYNNKLYTRVQWMTQIGAIFDAYYDDSPRKTNGKWQETMESSPLVRFLEHKFMDDFPEMKGDKNFIVDHFTSISVIAKLTGTEFEGAVKKFHRVLDEHFSDEDEVVMPYDSEFYCVEKC
;
A
#
# COMPACT_ATOMS: atom_id res chain seq x y z
N MET A 1 -18.71 13.75 -7.32
CA MET A 1 -18.12 13.82 -5.96
C MET A 1 -16.95 12.85 -5.94
N SER A 2 -15.89 13.14 -5.22
CA SER A 2 -14.69 12.26 -5.22
C SER A 2 -15.01 11.00 -4.40
N ASP A 3 -14.87 9.82 -5.01
CA ASP A 3 -15.06 8.51 -4.34
C ASP A 3 -13.89 8.17 -3.39
N VAL A 4 -12.96 9.09 -3.17
CA VAL A 4 -11.83 8.93 -2.25
C VAL A 4 -12.29 9.22 -0.83
N HIS A 5 -12.07 8.27 0.09
CA HIS A 5 -12.45 8.43 1.49
C HIS A 5 -11.77 9.68 2.11
N PRO A 6 -12.47 10.50 2.92
CA PRO A 6 -11.93 11.73 3.51
C PRO A 6 -10.59 11.51 4.25
N THR A 7 -10.48 10.45 5.04
CA THR A 7 -9.24 10.10 5.76
C THR A 7 -8.08 9.84 4.81
N ALA A 8 -8.30 9.21 3.65
CA ALA A 8 -7.26 9.04 2.64
C ALA A 8 -6.88 10.38 2.00
N ARG A 9 -7.88 11.21 1.67
CA ARG A 9 -7.64 12.52 1.07
C ARG A 9 -6.88 13.46 2.01
N ASP A 10 -7.28 13.53 3.28
CA ASP A 10 -6.79 14.51 4.24
C ASP A 10 -5.52 14.01 4.97
N GLY A 11 -5.39 12.71 5.21
CA GLY A 11 -4.23 12.10 5.86
C GLY A 11 -2.98 11.97 4.96
N PHE A 12 -3.12 12.22 3.65
CA PHE A 12 -2.01 12.09 2.68
C PHE A 12 -1.58 13.42 2.05
N GLN A 13 -1.81 14.56 2.73
CA GLN A 13 -1.45 15.88 2.19
C GLN A 13 0.06 16.18 2.21
N HIS A 14 0.85 15.51 3.05
CA HIS A 14 2.28 15.74 3.23
C HIS A 14 3.12 14.62 2.62
N GLY A 15 3.16 14.52 1.29
CA GLY A 15 3.81 13.43 0.56
C GLY A 15 5.29 13.20 0.89
N SER A 16 6.09 14.25 1.11
CA SER A 16 7.52 14.12 1.44
C SER A 16 7.75 13.52 2.84
N HIS A 17 6.98 13.95 3.85
CA HIS A 17 7.05 13.37 5.20
C HIS A 17 6.58 11.91 5.19
N TYR A 18 5.53 11.61 4.45
CA TYR A 18 5.05 10.25 4.23
C TYR A 18 6.14 9.35 3.65
N ASP A 19 6.86 9.83 2.63
CA ASP A 19 7.88 9.05 1.92
C ASP A 19 9.06 8.66 2.82
N LEU A 20 9.52 9.56 3.70
CA LEU A 20 10.67 9.34 4.57
C LEU A 20 10.43 8.30 5.69
N HIS A 21 9.18 8.17 6.16
CA HIS A 21 8.85 7.36 7.34
C HIS A 21 8.07 6.08 6.99
N ARG A 22 8.18 5.58 5.76
CA ARG A 22 7.57 4.31 5.37
C ARG A 22 8.60 3.20 5.21
N PRO A 23 8.25 1.97 5.63
CA PRO A 23 9.12 0.84 5.40
C PRO A 23 9.31 0.61 3.90
N SER A 24 10.54 0.28 3.52
CA SER A 24 10.86 -0.10 2.15
C SER A 24 10.40 -1.54 1.87
N TYR A 25 10.76 -2.07 0.71
CA TYR A 25 10.52 -3.45 0.30
C TYR A 25 11.87 -4.12 0.02
N THR A 26 12.02 -5.41 0.40
CA THR A 26 13.21 -6.18 0.07
C THR A 26 13.24 -6.54 -1.42
N ASP A 27 14.42 -6.86 -1.92
CA ASP A 27 14.56 -7.38 -3.28
C ASP A 27 13.87 -8.74 -3.44
N GLU A 28 13.79 -9.55 -2.38
CA GLU A 28 13.08 -10.84 -2.40
C GLU A 28 11.59 -10.63 -2.62
N ILE A 29 10.96 -9.71 -1.86
CA ILE A 29 9.55 -9.34 -2.01
C ILE A 29 9.26 -8.88 -3.45
N VAL A 30 10.12 -8.01 -3.97
CA VAL A 30 9.98 -7.47 -5.33
C VAL A 30 10.12 -8.56 -6.38
N LYS A 31 11.17 -9.38 -6.31
CA LYS A 31 11.38 -10.50 -7.23
C LYS A 31 10.25 -11.54 -7.18
N TYR A 32 9.76 -11.81 -5.96
CA TYR A 32 8.58 -12.66 -5.79
C TYR A 32 7.37 -12.08 -6.52
N THR A 33 7.08 -10.80 -6.31
CA THR A 33 5.98 -10.10 -6.98
C THR A 33 6.12 -10.18 -8.51
N ILE A 34 7.29 -9.88 -9.05
CA ILE A 34 7.56 -9.97 -10.49
C ILE A 34 7.30 -11.37 -11.02
N SER A 35 7.73 -12.41 -10.30
CA SER A 35 7.50 -13.81 -10.71
C SER A 35 6.03 -14.19 -10.80
N ARG A 36 5.15 -13.47 -10.11
CA ARG A 36 3.69 -13.68 -10.14
C ARG A 36 3.00 -12.79 -11.17
N LEU A 37 3.54 -11.60 -11.43
CA LEU A 37 3.03 -10.67 -12.43
C LEU A 37 3.36 -11.13 -13.86
N LEU A 38 4.60 -11.55 -14.12
CA LEU A 38 5.09 -11.92 -15.46
C LEU A 38 4.87 -13.41 -15.76
N HIS A 39 3.63 -13.87 -15.68
CA HIS A 39 3.28 -15.28 -15.90
C HIS A 39 2.81 -15.59 -17.32
N THR A 40 2.43 -14.57 -18.07
CA THR A 40 2.01 -14.65 -19.47
C THR A 40 2.75 -13.61 -20.30
N ASN A 41 2.73 -13.77 -21.59
CA ASN A 41 3.22 -12.79 -22.56
C ASN A 41 2.11 -12.59 -23.59
N ASN A 42 1.21 -11.64 -23.31
CA ASN A 42 0.11 -11.33 -24.21
C ASN A 42 0.53 -10.25 -25.20
N GLU A 43 0.68 -10.62 -26.45
CA GLU A 43 0.92 -9.64 -27.52
C GLU A 43 -0.27 -8.66 -27.66
N GLY A 44 0.03 -7.38 -27.82
CA GLY A 44 -0.97 -6.35 -28.09
C GLY A 44 -1.61 -5.69 -26.87
N VAL A 45 -1.22 -6.02 -25.63
CA VAL A 45 -1.63 -5.25 -24.46
C VAL A 45 -0.98 -3.87 -24.43
N LYS A 46 -1.70 -2.89 -23.93
CA LYS A 46 -1.19 -1.52 -23.81
C LYS A 46 -0.19 -1.39 -22.64
N PHE A 47 -0.48 -2.06 -21.55
CA PHE A 47 0.38 -2.10 -20.36
C PHE A 47 0.50 -3.53 -19.83
N THR A 48 1.73 -3.98 -19.58
CA THR A 48 1.99 -5.25 -18.90
C THR A 48 1.60 -5.16 -17.44
N VAL A 49 1.87 -4.01 -16.81
CA VAL A 49 1.54 -3.76 -15.39
C VAL A 49 0.84 -2.41 -15.22
N LEU A 50 -0.31 -2.43 -14.58
CA LEU A 50 -1.00 -1.27 -14.03
C LEU A 50 -0.88 -1.28 -12.50
N GLU A 51 -0.21 -0.30 -11.92
CA GLU A 51 -0.20 -0.08 -10.46
C GLU A 51 -1.33 0.88 -10.10
N LEU A 52 -2.25 0.44 -9.23
CA LEU A 52 -3.31 1.27 -8.65
C LEU A 52 -2.90 1.71 -7.24
N GLY A 53 -3.04 2.99 -6.94
CA GLY A 53 -2.65 3.56 -5.65
C GLY A 53 -1.14 3.58 -5.45
N ALA A 54 -0.38 3.98 -6.47
CA ALA A 54 1.08 4.03 -6.43
C ALA A 54 1.64 4.99 -5.36
N GLY A 55 0.84 5.97 -4.93
CA GLY A 55 1.23 6.96 -3.93
C GLY A 55 2.45 7.76 -4.39
N THR A 56 3.40 7.95 -3.47
CA THR A 56 4.69 8.59 -3.73
C THR A 56 5.70 7.67 -4.44
N GLY A 57 5.30 6.43 -4.74
CA GLY A 57 6.09 5.49 -5.54
C GLY A 57 7.06 4.60 -4.75
N HIS A 58 6.81 4.32 -3.47
CA HIS A 58 7.67 3.43 -2.68
C HIS A 58 7.88 2.07 -3.31
N PHE A 59 6.80 1.42 -3.72
CA PHE A 59 6.88 0.13 -4.41
C PHE A 59 7.30 0.31 -5.86
N THR A 60 6.76 1.32 -6.55
CA THR A 60 7.10 1.64 -7.95
C THR A 60 8.61 1.76 -8.16
N ARG A 61 9.31 2.55 -7.33
CA ARG A 61 10.77 2.72 -7.41
C ARG A 61 11.54 1.41 -7.28
N LYS A 62 11.07 0.53 -6.40
CA LYS A 62 11.72 -0.76 -6.16
C LYS A 62 11.48 -1.74 -7.29
N ILE A 63 10.24 -1.89 -7.74
CA ILE A 63 9.93 -2.86 -8.79
C ILE A 63 10.57 -2.48 -10.12
N LEU A 64 10.63 -1.20 -10.47
CA LEU A 64 11.26 -0.72 -11.72
C LEU A 64 12.75 -1.03 -11.83
N GLN A 65 13.46 -1.24 -10.70
CA GLN A 65 14.87 -1.65 -10.70
C GLN A 65 15.08 -3.10 -11.15
N HIS A 66 14.03 -3.92 -11.10
CA HIS A 66 14.09 -5.36 -11.35
C HIS A 66 13.22 -5.82 -12.53
N LEU A 67 12.35 -4.94 -13.05
CA LEU A 67 11.52 -5.28 -14.20
C LEU A 67 12.35 -5.35 -15.49
N PRO A 68 12.10 -6.31 -16.37
CA PRO A 68 12.64 -6.34 -17.72
C PRO A 68 12.30 -5.06 -18.49
N HIS A 69 13.17 -4.62 -19.38
CA HIS A 69 13.03 -3.36 -20.14
C HIS A 69 11.81 -3.35 -21.08
N GLU A 70 11.36 -4.52 -21.53
CA GLU A 70 10.19 -4.69 -22.40
C GLU A 70 8.86 -4.51 -21.67
N VAL A 71 8.87 -4.52 -20.33
CA VAL A 71 7.65 -4.36 -19.52
C VAL A 71 7.13 -2.93 -19.57
N THR A 72 5.93 -2.77 -20.08
CA THR A 72 5.23 -1.47 -20.03
C THR A 72 4.53 -1.30 -18.71
N TYR A 73 4.87 -0.23 -17.98
CA TYR A 73 4.38 0.05 -16.63
C TYR A 73 3.61 1.37 -16.56
N LEU A 74 2.41 1.34 -15.98
CA LEU A 74 1.61 2.52 -15.68
C LEU A 74 1.34 2.62 -14.19
N ALA A 75 1.85 3.66 -13.53
CA ALA A 75 1.59 3.95 -12.14
C ALA A 75 0.44 4.96 -12.01
N THR A 76 -0.58 4.66 -11.19
CA THR A 76 -1.74 5.53 -11.03
C THR A 76 -2.07 5.77 -9.56
N ASP A 77 -2.58 6.97 -9.29
CA ASP A 77 -3.07 7.38 -7.98
C ASP A 77 -4.13 8.49 -8.14
N PRO A 78 -5.15 8.58 -7.29
CA PRO A 78 -6.09 9.70 -7.33
C PRO A 78 -5.45 11.04 -6.88
N SER A 79 -4.33 11.02 -6.14
CA SER A 79 -3.62 12.19 -5.65
C SER A 79 -2.60 12.72 -6.66
N VAL A 80 -2.87 13.90 -7.22
CA VAL A 80 -1.92 14.61 -8.08
C VAL A 80 -0.62 14.92 -7.33
N GLY A 81 -0.70 15.27 -6.04
CA GLY A 81 0.46 15.58 -5.20
C GLY A 81 1.38 14.37 -5.02
N PHE A 82 0.82 13.20 -4.78
CA PHE A 82 1.61 11.95 -4.67
C PHE A 82 2.30 11.61 -5.99
N LEU A 83 1.58 11.69 -7.10
CA LEU A 83 2.18 11.44 -8.41
C LEU A 83 3.24 12.48 -8.79
N SER A 84 3.19 13.71 -8.25
CA SER A 84 4.26 14.69 -8.42
C SER A 84 5.55 14.21 -7.77
N VAL A 85 5.49 13.74 -6.51
CA VAL A 85 6.63 13.17 -5.78
C VAL A 85 7.18 11.93 -6.51
N LEU A 86 6.29 11.04 -6.98
CA LEU A 86 6.70 9.87 -7.75
C LEU A 86 7.49 10.26 -9.01
N ARG A 87 7.01 11.26 -9.79
CA ARG A 87 7.70 11.73 -11.01
C ARG A 87 9.06 12.37 -10.71
N GLU A 88 9.19 13.08 -9.60
CA GLU A 88 10.47 13.66 -9.18
C GLU A 88 11.53 12.57 -8.96
N HIS A 89 11.14 11.44 -8.34
CA HIS A 89 12.04 10.32 -8.05
C HIS A 89 12.16 9.30 -9.18
N SER A 90 11.21 9.28 -10.12
CA SER A 90 11.14 8.32 -11.23
C SER A 90 10.62 9.02 -12.50
N PRO A 91 11.41 9.92 -13.11
CA PRO A 91 10.95 10.79 -14.21
C PRO A 91 10.54 10.02 -15.48
N ASN A 92 11.01 8.79 -15.64
CA ASN A 92 10.74 7.96 -16.82
C ASN A 92 9.50 7.07 -16.67
N VAL A 93 8.84 7.06 -15.47
CA VAL A 93 7.65 6.24 -15.27
C VAL A 93 6.41 6.90 -15.87
N THR A 94 5.63 6.13 -16.61
CA THR A 94 4.33 6.60 -17.10
C THR A 94 3.35 6.68 -15.92
N THR A 95 2.71 7.85 -15.75
CA THR A 95 1.75 8.04 -14.66
C THR A 95 0.42 8.59 -15.18
N ALA A 96 -0.68 8.23 -14.49
CA ALA A 96 -1.99 8.82 -14.74
C ALA A 96 -2.77 9.01 -13.43
N VAL A 97 -3.55 10.09 -13.36
CA VAL A 97 -4.49 10.30 -12.25
C VAL A 97 -5.75 9.51 -12.54
N CYS A 98 -6.09 8.54 -11.67
CA CYS A 98 -7.35 7.82 -11.77
C CYS A 98 -7.81 7.24 -10.43
N GLN A 99 -9.08 6.88 -10.39
CA GLN A 99 -9.69 6.10 -9.30
C GLN A 99 -9.85 4.66 -9.77
N ALA A 100 -9.79 3.71 -8.84
CA ALA A 100 -9.94 2.28 -9.16
C ALA A 100 -11.34 1.92 -9.72
N THR A 101 -12.34 2.76 -9.46
CA THR A 101 -13.71 2.63 -10.00
C THR A 101 -13.88 3.25 -11.40
N ARG A 102 -12.84 3.93 -11.91
CA ARG A 102 -12.86 4.58 -13.24
C ARG A 102 -11.45 4.66 -13.81
N ILE A 103 -11.00 3.58 -14.41
CA ILE A 103 -9.67 3.47 -15.01
C ILE A 103 -9.75 3.93 -16.48
N PRO A 104 -8.99 4.97 -16.90
CA PRO A 104 -9.09 5.54 -18.26
C PRO A 104 -8.34 4.70 -19.29
N LEU A 105 -8.60 3.39 -19.29
CA LEU A 105 -8.01 2.43 -20.22
C LEU A 105 -9.13 1.62 -20.92
N PRO A 106 -8.89 1.13 -22.14
CA PRO A 106 -9.82 0.24 -22.84
C PRO A 106 -10.00 -1.10 -22.09
N ASP A 107 -11.06 -1.80 -22.44
CA ASP A 107 -11.29 -3.19 -22.02
C ASP A 107 -10.10 -4.06 -22.47
N SER A 108 -9.73 -5.03 -21.65
CA SER A 108 -8.70 -6.03 -21.97
C SER A 108 -7.40 -5.43 -22.52
N SER A 109 -6.93 -4.34 -21.93
CA SER A 109 -5.72 -3.60 -22.34
C SER A 109 -4.56 -3.69 -21.35
N VAL A 110 -4.75 -4.38 -20.22
CA VAL A 110 -3.78 -4.55 -19.15
C VAL A 110 -3.60 -6.04 -18.87
N GLU A 111 -2.36 -6.48 -18.73
CA GLU A 111 -2.07 -7.88 -18.41
C GLU A 111 -2.17 -8.17 -16.91
N ASN A 112 -1.63 -7.27 -16.09
CA ASN A 112 -1.62 -7.45 -14.62
C ASN A 112 -1.90 -6.14 -13.89
N ILE A 113 -2.56 -6.23 -12.74
CA ILE A 113 -2.77 -5.12 -11.82
C ILE A 113 -2.01 -5.38 -10.52
N LEU A 114 -1.36 -4.33 -10.02
CA LEU A 114 -0.63 -4.32 -8.76
C LEU A 114 -1.24 -3.30 -7.81
N CYS A 115 -1.43 -3.69 -6.54
CA CYS A 115 -1.89 -2.82 -5.46
C CYS A 115 -0.98 -3.03 -4.24
N ALA A 116 -0.07 -2.09 -3.99
CA ALA A 116 0.82 -2.14 -2.83
C ALA A 116 0.28 -1.24 -1.72
N GLN A 117 -0.12 -1.79 -0.58
CA GLN A 117 -0.65 -1.09 0.60
C GLN A 117 -1.94 -0.29 0.40
N CYS A 118 -2.70 -0.49 -0.66
CA CYS A 118 -3.78 0.44 -1.00
C CYS A 118 -5.16 -0.18 -1.23
N PHE A 119 -5.28 -1.45 -1.61
CA PHE A 119 -6.56 -2.03 -2.05
C PHE A 119 -7.69 -1.88 -1.03
N HIS A 120 -7.41 -1.95 0.27
CA HIS A 120 -8.41 -1.76 1.33
C HIS A 120 -9.14 -0.40 1.29
N TRP A 121 -8.57 0.62 0.64
CA TRP A 121 -9.18 1.94 0.50
C TRP A 121 -10.33 1.97 -0.53
N PHE A 122 -10.28 1.07 -1.51
CA PHE A 122 -11.22 1.03 -2.63
C PHE A 122 -11.78 -0.38 -2.92
N ALA A 123 -11.68 -1.29 -1.96
CA ALA A 123 -12.19 -2.66 -2.08
C ALA A 123 -13.71 -2.67 -2.13
N THR A 124 -14.25 -2.50 -3.33
CA THR A 124 -15.69 -2.53 -3.65
C THR A 124 -15.93 -3.37 -4.90
N GLU A 125 -17.14 -3.88 -5.05
CA GLU A 125 -17.53 -4.61 -6.27
C GLU A 125 -17.35 -3.74 -7.53
N ALA A 126 -17.66 -2.44 -7.44
CA ALA A 126 -17.47 -1.50 -8.56
C ALA A 126 -15.99 -1.36 -8.96
N ALA A 127 -15.06 -1.35 -8.00
CA ALA A 127 -13.63 -1.34 -8.29
C ALA A 127 -13.18 -2.66 -8.92
N LEU A 128 -13.64 -3.81 -8.41
CA LEU A 128 -13.32 -5.12 -9.01
C LEU A 128 -13.87 -5.25 -10.42
N GLN A 129 -15.08 -4.77 -10.70
CA GLN A 129 -15.66 -4.72 -12.06
C GLN A 129 -14.78 -3.92 -13.01
N GLU A 130 -14.31 -2.75 -12.58
CA GLU A 130 -13.48 -1.90 -13.41
C GLU A 130 -12.06 -2.48 -13.61
N MET A 131 -11.46 -3.04 -12.54
CA MET A 131 -10.18 -3.74 -12.60
C MET A 131 -10.25 -4.93 -13.56
N THR A 132 -11.28 -5.75 -13.45
CA THR A 132 -11.47 -6.91 -14.35
C THR A 132 -11.87 -6.50 -15.76
N ARG A 133 -12.54 -5.37 -15.96
CA ARG A 133 -12.82 -4.83 -17.30
C ARG A 133 -11.53 -4.55 -18.07
N VAL A 134 -10.57 -3.88 -17.45
CA VAL A 134 -9.31 -3.51 -18.12
C VAL A 134 -8.33 -4.68 -18.24
N LEU A 135 -8.44 -5.70 -17.40
CA LEU A 135 -7.60 -6.90 -17.48
C LEU A 135 -7.98 -7.78 -18.68
N VAL A 136 -6.96 -8.34 -19.32
CA VAL A 136 -7.13 -9.42 -20.30
C VAL A 136 -7.72 -10.67 -19.63
N PRO A 137 -8.33 -11.61 -20.36
CA PRO A 137 -8.70 -12.93 -19.81
C PRO A 137 -7.48 -13.62 -19.19
N GLY A 138 -7.62 -14.15 -17.96
CA GLY A 138 -6.52 -14.75 -17.20
C GLY A 138 -5.50 -13.75 -16.63
N GLY A 139 -5.74 -12.46 -16.78
CA GLY A 139 -4.93 -11.41 -16.14
C GLY A 139 -5.05 -11.45 -14.62
N ARG A 140 -4.01 -11.01 -13.91
CA ARG A 140 -3.90 -11.15 -12.46
C ARG A 140 -3.94 -9.83 -11.71
N ILE A 141 -4.44 -9.89 -10.48
CA ILE A 141 -4.35 -8.81 -9.50
C ILE A 141 -3.46 -9.29 -8.36
N MET A 142 -2.39 -8.55 -8.09
CA MET A 142 -1.45 -8.80 -7.01
C MET A 142 -1.63 -7.74 -5.93
N LEU A 143 -1.89 -8.18 -4.69
CA LEU A 143 -1.99 -7.31 -3.53
C LEU A 143 -0.81 -7.55 -2.61
N ILE A 144 -0.16 -6.49 -2.15
CA ILE A 144 0.99 -6.55 -1.25
C ILE A 144 0.70 -5.69 -0.02
N TYR A 145 0.93 -6.27 1.15
CA TYR A 145 0.81 -5.58 2.42
C TYR A 145 2.05 -5.80 3.29
N ASN A 146 2.57 -4.75 3.86
CA ASN A 146 3.51 -4.79 4.95
C ASN A 146 2.73 -4.65 6.25
N ASN A 147 2.77 -5.66 7.09
CA ASN A 147 1.98 -5.75 8.32
C ASN A 147 2.84 -5.42 9.53
N LYS A 148 2.37 -4.51 10.36
CA LYS A 148 2.89 -4.33 11.71
C LYS A 148 2.43 -5.48 12.59
N LEU A 149 3.37 -6.18 13.23
CA LEU A 149 3.06 -7.33 14.08
C LEU A 149 2.72 -6.86 15.50
N TYR A 150 1.56 -6.24 15.66
CA TYR A 150 1.12 -5.61 16.92
C TYR A 150 1.08 -6.57 18.11
N THR A 151 0.89 -7.86 17.90
CA THR A 151 0.80 -8.85 18.96
C THR A 151 2.12 -9.55 19.29
N ARG A 152 3.19 -9.29 18.52
CA ARG A 152 4.46 -10.00 18.66
C ARG A 152 5.25 -9.58 19.89
N VAL A 153 5.16 -8.31 20.27
CA VAL A 153 5.85 -7.74 21.44
C VAL A 153 4.94 -6.77 22.18
N GLN A 154 5.14 -6.64 23.50
CA GLN A 154 4.23 -5.91 24.37
C GLN A 154 4.07 -4.43 23.98
N TRP A 155 5.15 -3.73 23.69
CA TRP A 155 5.07 -2.31 23.31
C TRP A 155 4.28 -2.10 22.02
N MET A 156 4.39 -3.00 21.04
CA MET A 156 3.58 -2.92 19.82
C MET A 156 2.09 -3.15 20.10
N THR A 157 1.74 -4.00 21.06
CA THR A 157 0.34 -4.18 21.49
C THR A 157 -0.22 -2.88 22.08
N GLN A 158 0.57 -2.17 22.89
CA GLN A 158 0.18 -0.86 23.44
C GLN A 158 0.04 0.20 22.32
N ILE A 159 0.94 0.20 21.34
CA ILE A 159 0.84 1.06 20.14
C ILE A 159 -0.44 0.75 19.35
N GLY A 160 -0.75 -0.53 19.14
CA GLY A 160 -1.99 -0.95 18.48
C GLY A 160 -3.24 -0.40 19.16
N ALA A 161 -3.31 -0.47 20.49
CA ALA A 161 -4.41 0.09 21.27
C ALA A 161 -4.56 1.62 21.14
N ILE A 162 -3.43 2.35 20.95
CA ILE A 162 -3.50 3.79 20.67
C ILE A 162 -4.14 4.01 19.29
N PHE A 163 -3.73 3.28 18.26
CA PHE A 163 -4.33 3.41 16.93
C PHE A 163 -5.83 3.07 16.93
N ASP A 164 -6.25 2.02 17.66
CA ASP A 164 -7.65 1.62 17.73
C ASP A 164 -8.56 2.73 18.29
N ALA A 165 -8.04 3.58 19.17
CA ALA A 165 -8.78 4.73 19.69
C ALA A 165 -9.01 5.85 18.67
N TYR A 166 -8.25 5.90 17.55
CA TYR A 166 -8.35 6.90 16.50
C TYR A 166 -8.98 6.36 15.20
N TYR A 167 -9.15 5.04 15.09
CA TYR A 167 -9.91 4.47 14.00
C TYR A 167 -11.40 4.77 14.16
N ASP A 168 -11.95 5.39 13.12
CA ASP A 168 -13.37 5.55 12.89
C ASP A 168 -13.88 4.45 11.92
N ASP A 169 -14.78 4.80 11.00
CA ASP A 169 -15.26 3.95 9.91
C ASP A 169 -14.29 3.86 8.72
N SER A 170 -13.09 4.45 8.84
CA SER A 170 -12.09 4.47 7.78
C SER A 170 -11.75 3.06 7.32
N PRO A 171 -11.65 2.84 6.00
CA PRO A 171 -11.17 1.58 5.44
C PRO A 171 -9.78 1.26 5.97
N ARG A 172 -9.58 0.03 6.43
CA ARG A 172 -8.31 -0.44 6.96
C ARG A 172 -8.05 -1.91 6.62
N LYS A 173 -6.79 -2.26 6.46
CA LYS A 173 -6.39 -3.62 6.13
C LYS A 173 -6.84 -4.64 7.19
N THR A 174 -6.77 -4.26 8.47
CA THR A 174 -6.97 -5.17 9.61
C THR A 174 -8.42 -5.55 9.90
N ASN A 175 -9.42 -4.91 9.27
CA ASN A 175 -10.84 -5.25 9.50
C ASN A 175 -11.38 -6.38 8.58
N GLY A 176 -10.57 -6.87 7.63
CA GLY A 176 -10.92 -7.97 6.73
C GLY A 176 -11.94 -7.68 5.64
N LYS A 177 -12.61 -6.53 5.66
CA LYS A 177 -13.68 -6.19 4.70
C LYS A 177 -13.24 -6.24 3.24
N TRP A 178 -12.00 -5.87 2.96
CA TRP A 178 -11.43 -5.93 1.63
C TRP A 178 -11.25 -7.38 1.14
N GLN A 179 -10.94 -8.30 2.06
CA GLN A 179 -10.84 -9.74 1.78
C GLN A 179 -12.21 -10.31 1.45
N GLU A 180 -13.23 -10.01 2.28
CA GLU A 180 -14.62 -10.43 2.05
C GLU A 180 -15.10 -9.99 0.66
N THR A 181 -14.81 -8.74 0.26
CA THR A 181 -15.16 -8.22 -1.07
C THR A 181 -14.52 -9.05 -2.18
N MET A 182 -13.23 -9.38 -2.04
CA MET A 182 -12.50 -10.11 -3.07
C MET A 182 -12.89 -11.59 -3.12
N GLU A 183 -13.08 -12.23 -1.96
CA GLU A 183 -13.41 -13.66 -1.86
C GLU A 183 -14.86 -13.95 -2.27
N SER A 184 -15.78 -13.00 -2.07
CA SER A 184 -17.20 -13.16 -2.46
C SER A 184 -17.47 -12.80 -3.92
N SER A 185 -16.56 -12.14 -4.61
CA SER A 185 -16.78 -11.69 -5.98
C SER A 185 -16.61 -12.82 -7.00
N PRO A 186 -17.60 -13.03 -7.89
CA PRO A 186 -17.48 -14.01 -8.97
C PRO A 186 -16.53 -13.56 -10.09
N LEU A 187 -16.04 -12.33 -10.04
CA LEU A 187 -15.20 -11.74 -11.09
C LEU A 187 -13.76 -12.22 -11.05
N VAL A 188 -13.33 -12.75 -9.90
CA VAL A 188 -11.95 -13.16 -9.67
C VAL A 188 -11.89 -14.52 -9.01
N ARG A 189 -10.83 -15.27 -9.34
CA ARG A 189 -10.51 -16.56 -8.74
C ARG A 189 -9.24 -16.42 -7.90
N PHE A 190 -9.31 -16.87 -6.67
CA PHE A 190 -8.16 -16.90 -5.78
C PHE A 190 -7.10 -17.89 -6.26
N LEU A 191 -5.85 -17.47 -6.30
CA LEU A 191 -4.71 -18.29 -6.68
C LEU A 191 -3.76 -18.56 -5.53
N GLU A 192 -3.39 -17.53 -4.78
CA GLU A 192 -2.34 -17.64 -3.76
C GLU A 192 -2.50 -16.60 -2.65
N HIS A 193 -2.19 -17.04 -1.43
CA HIS A 193 -1.98 -16.19 -0.26
C HIS A 193 -0.71 -16.65 0.43
N LYS A 194 0.21 -15.72 0.70
CA LYS A 194 1.51 -16.03 1.27
C LYS A 194 1.98 -14.95 2.23
N PHE A 195 2.52 -15.37 3.36
CA PHE A 195 3.33 -14.53 4.25
C PHE A 195 4.81 -14.70 3.95
N MET A 196 5.57 -13.62 4.06
CA MET A 196 7.03 -13.60 3.96
C MET A 196 7.60 -12.90 5.18
N ASP A 197 8.47 -13.60 5.91
CA ASP A 197 9.16 -13.06 7.09
C ASP A 197 10.35 -12.15 6.73
N ASP A 198 10.73 -12.13 5.45
CA ASP A 198 11.80 -11.25 4.95
C ASP A 198 11.26 -9.84 4.77
N PHE A 199 11.41 -9.03 5.82
CA PHE A 199 11.02 -7.64 5.82
C PHE A 199 12.24 -6.76 6.16
N PRO A 200 12.46 -5.65 5.43
CA PRO A 200 13.49 -4.71 5.84
C PRO A 200 13.13 -4.19 7.24
N GLU A 201 14.05 -4.35 8.17
CA GLU A 201 13.87 -3.84 9.51
C GLU A 201 13.50 -2.35 9.46
N MET A 202 12.33 -2.02 10.00
CA MET A 202 12.01 -0.63 10.30
C MET A 202 12.57 -0.31 11.67
N LYS A 203 13.68 0.45 11.69
CA LYS A 203 14.43 0.73 12.91
C LYS A 203 14.94 2.15 12.95
N GLY A 204 15.10 2.67 14.15
CA GLY A 204 15.60 4.02 14.40
C GLY A 204 15.46 4.40 15.86
N ASP A 205 15.76 5.65 16.17
CA ASP A 205 15.51 6.20 17.50
C ASP A 205 14.00 6.36 17.77
N LYS A 206 13.64 6.69 19.00
CA LYS A 206 12.23 6.86 19.40
C LYS A 206 11.52 7.92 18.57
N ASN A 207 12.18 9.01 18.20
CA ASN A 207 11.57 10.09 17.42
C ASN A 207 11.25 9.62 15.99
N PHE A 208 12.18 8.93 15.33
CA PHE A 208 11.96 8.34 14.02
C PHE A 208 10.75 7.39 14.02
N ILE A 209 10.61 6.57 15.06
CA ILE A 209 9.49 5.64 15.20
C ILE A 209 8.17 6.39 15.46
N VAL A 210 8.18 7.46 16.27
CA VAL A 210 6.99 8.32 16.45
C VAL A 210 6.62 9.02 15.15
N ASP A 211 7.58 9.52 14.39
CA ASP A 211 7.32 10.13 13.07
C ASP A 211 6.70 9.12 12.09
N HIS A 212 7.15 7.85 12.12
CA HIS A 212 6.46 6.80 11.38
C HIS A 212 5.00 6.65 11.82
N PHE A 213 4.70 6.61 13.13
CA PHE A 213 3.31 6.49 13.61
C PHE A 213 2.45 7.68 13.23
N THR A 214 3.00 8.90 13.31
CA THR A 214 2.29 10.11 12.94
C THR A 214 2.05 10.25 11.44
N SER A 215 2.84 9.57 10.61
CA SER A 215 2.62 9.50 9.15
C SER A 215 1.43 8.62 8.74
N ILE A 216 0.88 7.81 9.65
CA ILE A 216 -0.26 6.93 9.36
C ILE A 216 -1.53 7.78 9.27
N SER A 217 -2.34 7.57 8.23
CA SER A 217 -3.46 8.44 7.83
C SER A 217 -4.42 8.81 8.94
N VAL A 218 -4.75 7.87 9.86
CA VAL A 218 -5.68 8.12 10.98
C VAL A 218 -5.08 9.04 12.05
N ILE A 219 -3.76 9.16 12.14
CA ILE A 219 -3.05 10.11 12.99
C ILE A 219 -2.71 11.38 12.20
N ALA A 220 -2.24 11.23 10.96
CA ALA A 220 -1.85 12.35 10.11
C ALA A 220 -2.97 13.36 9.83
N LYS A 221 -4.24 12.93 9.90
CA LYS A 221 -5.42 13.80 9.78
C LYS A 221 -5.72 14.64 11.02
N LEU A 222 -5.14 14.29 12.19
CA LEU A 222 -5.38 15.00 13.46
C LEU A 222 -4.67 16.36 13.46
N THR A 223 -5.21 17.29 14.23
CA THR A 223 -4.64 18.65 14.36
C THR A 223 -4.64 19.11 15.81
N GLY A 224 -3.81 20.11 16.14
CA GLY A 224 -3.78 20.77 17.43
C GLY A 224 -3.59 19.79 18.59
N THR A 225 -4.40 19.92 19.64
CA THR A 225 -4.29 19.15 20.87
C THR A 225 -4.52 17.65 20.72
N GLU A 226 -5.29 17.22 19.70
CA GLU A 226 -5.51 15.80 19.42
C GLU A 226 -4.24 15.16 18.87
N PHE A 227 -3.59 15.82 17.90
CA PHE A 227 -2.31 15.35 17.35
C PHE A 227 -1.24 15.29 18.43
N GLU A 228 -1.07 16.38 19.21
CA GLU A 228 -0.11 16.41 20.32
C GLU A 228 -0.39 15.33 21.36
N GLY A 229 -1.66 15.06 21.63
CA GLY A 229 -2.09 13.99 22.53
C GLY A 229 -1.71 12.60 22.03
N ALA A 230 -1.83 12.34 20.73
CA ALA A 230 -1.40 11.09 20.11
C ALA A 230 0.14 10.93 20.19
N VAL A 231 0.89 11.97 19.84
CA VAL A 231 2.36 12.00 19.92
C VAL A 231 2.84 11.69 21.34
N LYS A 232 2.25 12.34 22.36
CA LYS A 232 2.60 12.08 23.78
C LYS A 232 2.32 10.64 24.20
N LYS A 233 1.25 10.01 23.70
CA LYS A 233 0.94 8.60 23.99
C LYS A 233 1.98 7.67 23.37
N PHE A 234 2.42 7.92 22.13
CA PHE A 234 3.46 7.13 21.48
C PHE A 234 4.79 7.23 22.22
N HIS A 235 5.24 8.44 22.55
CA HIS A 235 6.47 8.64 23.34
C HIS A 235 6.39 7.90 24.67
N ARG A 236 5.29 8.00 25.42
CA ARG A 236 5.12 7.32 26.70
C ARG A 236 5.35 5.82 26.57
N VAL A 237 4.75 5.17 25.57
CA VAL A 237 4.95 3.73 25.35
C VAL A 237 6.40 3.43 25.04
N LEU A 238 7.07 4.23 24.19
CA LEU A 238 8.48 4.00 23.87
C LEU A 238 9.39 4.25 25.07
N ASP A 239 9.13 5.27 25.89
CA ASP A 239 9.90 5.57 27.11
C ASP A 239 9.75 4.50 28.21
N GLU A 240 8.61 3.80 28.27
CA GLU A 240 8.40 2.67 29.16
C GLU A 240 9.22 1.42 28.80
N HIS A 241 9.62 1.28 27.50
CA HIS A 241 10.25 0.07 26.98
C HIS A 241 11.69 0.25 26.50
N PHE A 242 12.12 1.47 26.21
CA PHE A 242 13.43 1.77 25.61
C PHE A 242 14.11 2.95 26.31
N SER A 243 15.42 2.88 26.47
CA SER A 243 16.27 4.05 26.85
C SER A 243 16.43 5.00 25.64
N ASP A 244 17.03 6.18 25.87
CA ASP A 244 17.28 7.15 24.77
C ASP A 244 18.40 6.71 23.83
N GLU A 245 19.21 5.75 24.25
CA GLU A 245 20.34 5.21 23.46
C GLU A 245 19.93 3.95 22.66
N ASP A 246 18.72 3.41 22.87
CA ASP A 246 18.28 2.18 22.20
C ASP A 246 17.84 2.45 20.76
N GLU A 247 18.24 1.55 19.85
CA GLU A 247 17.63 1.44 18.53
C GLU A 247 16.31 0.64 18.65
N VAL A 248 15.20 1.26 18.35
CA VAL A 248 13.88 0.62 18.36
C VAL A 248 13.67 -0.12 17.05
N VAL A 249 13.46 -1.43 17.10
CA VAL A 249 13.18 -2.27 15.93
C VAL A 249 11.71 -2.66 15.93
N MET A 250 11.00 -2.29 14.86
CA MET A 250 9.58 -2.62 14.67
C MET A 250 9.44 -3.96 13.95
N PRO A 251 8.70 -4.92 14.52
CA PRO A 251 8.44 -6.19 13.84
C PRO A 251 7.41 -6.01 12.72
N TYR A 252 7.76 -6.50 11.55
CA TYR A 252 6.93 -6.54 10.34
C TYR A 252 6.96 -7.91 9.68
N ASP A 253 5.96 -8.20 8.89
CA ASP A 253 5.98 -9.18 7.81
C ASP A 253 5.39 -8.60 6.53
N SER A 254 5.54 -9.31 5.43
CA SER A 254 4.86 -9.00 4.18
C SER A 254 3.84 -10.09 3.84
N GLU A 255 2.73 -9.65 3.30
CA GLU A 255 1.60 -10.50 2.95
C GLU A 255 1.21 -10.27 1.49
N PHE A 256 1.04 -11.35 0.76
CA PHE A 256 0.71 -11.36 -0.65
C PHE A 256 -0.60 -12.06 -0.91
N TYR A 257 -1.38 -11.48 -1.80
CA TYR A 257 -2.53 -12.12 -2.40
C TYR A 257 -2.40 -12.04 -3.90
N CYS A 258 -2.71 -13.15 -4.58
CA CYS A 258 -2.81 -13.20 -6.02
C CYS A 258 -4.17 -13.78 -6.41
N VAL A 259 -4.90 -13.05 -7.22
CA VAL A 259 -6.15 -13.50 -7.83
C VAL A 259 -6.08 -13.33 -9.33
N GLU A 260 -6.90 -14.10 -10.06
CA GLU A 260 -6.97 -14.10 -11.52
C GLU A 260 -8.38 -13.74 -11.96
N LYS A 261 -8.51 -12.94 -13.02
CA LYS A 261 -9.79 -12.64 -13.67
C LYS A 261 -10.44 -13.93 -14.17
N CYS A 262 -11.73 -14.13 -13.81
CA CYS A 262 -12.55 -15.24 -14.29
C CYS A 262 -13.01 -15.06 -15.74
#